data_ea18a4e5af91bf10f374cb8492c51705
#
_entry.id   ea18a4e5af91bf10f374cb8492c51705
#
_cell.length_a   1.000
_cell.length_b   1.000
_cell.length_c   1.000
_cell.angle_alpha   90.00
_cell.angle_beta   90.00
_cell.angle_gamma   90.00
#
_symmetry.space_group_name_H-M   'P 1'
#
loop_
_entity.id
_entity.type
_entity.pdbx_description
1 polymer ?
#
loop_
_entity_poly.entity_id
_entity_poly.type
_entity_poly.pdbx_seq_one_letter_code
_entity_poly.pdbx_strand_id
1 'polypeptide(L)'
;MKKTLIGFIVGVWSLSITTLAIADSIELKLATFEPPKAFIASQILAAWADKVNAESNGGLEVKVFAGGTLGGPPKQYDIVKGGVADISWTVLGYIGGQFPLSSVIELPFLTRTSAAGSKALNTLYDEGYLDKEMAGIKLIGLHSNPAYQFHMKDTQVMNPGDFKGLKMRVPSKIAGTILAKLGATGVKVPAPGTSEALRKGVLDGTPFPYTAIGSFKLQDVTKYHTEVNITNATFGLIMNEDKYNSLPDDLKKVIDNNSGHVFGDWAAGLIDAQNAKMKAEVAGLEGHVITVAPDDVIEEYKSILAPIEAEWLEEMKGKGLDGDAVLKRAREVISSVDG
;
A
#
# COMPACT_ATOMS: atom_id res chain seq x y z
N MET A 1 -17.06 -94.72 -15.15
CA MET A 1 -16.18 -93.79 -14.46
C MET A 1 -16.22 -92.47 -15.21
N LYS A 2 -17.02 -91.45 -14.72
CA LYS A 2 -17.16 -90.07 -15.31
C LYS A 2 -16.26 -89.12 -14.51
N LYS A 3 -15.26 -88.54 -15.14
CA LYS A 3 -14.41 -87.49 -14.57
C LYS A 3 -15.05 -86.15 -14.88
N THR A 4 -15.48 -85.42 -13.81
CA THR A 4 -15.97 -84.06 -13.86
C THR A 4 -14.82 -83.08 -13.77
N LEU A 5 -14.59 -82.28 -14.78
CA LEU A 5 -13.62 -81.17 -14.82
C LEU A 5 -14.25 -79.89 -14.26
N ILE A 6 -13.74 -79.39 -13.11
CA ILE A 6 -14.16 -78.09 -12.54
C ILE A 6 -13.19 -77.03 -13.06
N GLY A 7 -13.71 -76.17 -13.92
CA GLY A 7 -12.98 -74.99 -14.40
C GLY A 7 -13.03 -73.84 -13.40
N PHE A 8 -11.88 -73.41 -12.90
CA PHE A 8 -11.69 -72.22 -12.06
C PHE A 8 -11.59 -70.98 -12.97
N ILE A 9 -12.61 -70.09 -12.94
CA ILE A 9 -12.54 -68.78 -13.60
C ILE A 9 -11.89 -67.81 -12.58
N VAL A 10 -10.63 -67.42 -12.83
CA VAL A 10 -9.96 -66.33 -12.09
C VAL A 10 -10.32 -65.02 -12.75
N GLY A 11 -11.22 -64.27 -12.11
CA GLY A 11 -11.56 -62.92 -12.54
C GLY A 11 -10.45 -61.92 -12.14
N VAL A 12 -9.71 -61.43 -13.13
CA VAL A 12 -8.73 -60.37 -12.95
C VAL A 12 -9.48 -59.03 -12.82
N TRP A 13 -9.62 -58.51 -11.62
CA TRP A 13 -10.07 -57.15 -11.37
C TRP A 13 -8.90 -56.20 -11.67
N SER A 14 -8.98 -55.49 -12.79
CA SER A 14 -8.06 -54.39 -13.11
C SER A 14 -8.43 -53.18 -12.26
N LEU A 15 -7.69 -52.92 -11.19
CA LEU A 15 -7.76 -51.60 -10.50
C LEU A 15 -7.18 -50.56 -11.42
N SER A 16 -8.04 -49.76 -12.03
CA SER A 16 -7.63 -48.53 -12.72
C SER A 16 -7.20 -47.50 -11.67
N ILE A 17 -5.91 -47.40 -11.42
CA ILE A 17 -5.33 -46.30 -10.65
C ILE A 17 -5.41 -45.07 -11.55
N THR A 18 -6.42 -44.22 -11.33
CA THR A 18 -6.46 -42.88 -11.89
C THR A 18 -5.35 -42.07 -11.23
N THR A 19 -4.20 -41.99 -11.88
CA THR A 19 -3.21 -40.97 -11.52
C THR A 19 -3.84 -39.62 -11.75
N LEU A 20 -4.24 -38.92 -10.69
CA LEU A 20 -4.47 -37.49 -10.74
C LEU A 20 -3.15 -36.87 -11.24
N ALA A 21 -3.13 -36.43 -12.47
CA ALA A 21 -2.06 -35.55 -12.95
C ALA A 21 -2.13 -34.29 -12.07
N ILE A 22 -1.17 -34.13 -11.17
CA ILE A 22 -0.95 -32.86 -10.49
C ILE A 22 -0.50 -31.95 -11.64
N ALA A 23 -1.40 -31.06 -12.09
CA ALA A 23 -1.01 -29.99 -12.98
C ALA A 23 0.08 -29.16 -12.27
N ASP A 24 1.15 -28.83 -12.97
CA ASP A 24 2.20 -27.96 -12.42
C ASP A 24 1.55 -26.64 -11.97
N SER A 25 1.90 -26.20 -10.75
CA SER A 25 1.39 -24.94 -10.22
C SER A 25 1.85 -23.77 -11.11
N ILE A 26 0.96 -22.81 -11.33
CA ILE A 26 1.30 -21.56 -12.02
C ILE A 26 2.03 -20.65 -11.04
N GLU A 27 3.30 -20.37 -11.31
CA GLU A 27 4.09 -19.41 -10.51
C GLU A 27 3.64 -17.99 -10.83
N LEU A 28 3.40 -17.19 -9.75
CA LEU A 28 3.15 -15.75 -9.79
C LEU A 28 4.21 -15.03 -8.96
N LYS A 29 4.95 -14.11 -9.60
CA LYS A 29 5.99 -13.30 -8.96
C LYS A 29 5.39 -12.04 -8.36
N LEU A 30 5.36 -11.92 -7.03
CA LEU A 30 4.93 -10.74 -6.31
C LEU A 30 6.15 -9.90 -5.91
N ALA A 31 6.32 -8.75 -6.54
CA ALA A 31 7.41 -7.81 -6.27
C ALA A 31 7.05 -6.79 -5.19
N THR A 32 8.00 -6.45 -4.33
CA THR A 32 7.92 -5.31 -3.43
C THR A 32 9.30 -4.74 -3.14
N PHE A 33 9.37 -3.43 -2.94
CA PHE A 33 10.60 -2.76 -2.51
C PHE A 33 10.80 -2.79 -0.98
N GLU A 34 9.79 -3.22 -0.22
CA GLU A 34 9.89 -3.36 1.23
C GLU A 34 10.97 -4.37 1.61
N PRO A 35 11.76 -4.09 2.66
CA PRO A 35 12.72 -5.07 3.17
C PRO A 35 12.02 -6.40 3.54
N PRO A 36 12.66 -7.56 3.35
CA PRO A 36 12.00 -8.87 3.54
C PRO A 36 11.37 -9.07 4.93
N LYS A 37 11.94 -8.44 5.97
CA LYS A 37 11.45 -8.51 7.36
C LYS A 37 10.53 -7.35 7.74
N ALA A 38 10.33 -6.38 6.86
CA ALA A 38 9.41 -5.28 7.12
C ALA A 38 7.97 -5.78 7.19
N PHE A 39 7.14 -5.08 7.96
CA PHE A 39 5.78 -5.49 8.27
C PHE A 39 4.93 -5.74 7.01
N ILE A 40 4.98 -4.83 6.05
CA ILE A 40 4.21 -5.00 4.80
C ILE A 40 4.64 -6.27 4.04
N ALA A 41 5.94 -6.49 3.85
CA ALA A 41 6.42 -7.66 3.12
C ALA A 41 6.09 -8.98 3.84
N SER A 42 6.29 -9.04 5.18
CA SER A 42 6.22 -10.27 5.94
C SER A 42 4.83 -10.60 6.49
N GLN A 43 3.99 -9.59 6.82
CA GLN A 43 2.70 -9.80 7.49
C GLN A 43 1.50 -9.48 6.59
N ILE A 44 1.70 -8.73 5.50
CA ILE A 44 0.64 -8.45 4.56
C ILE A 44 0.85 -9.24 3.27
N LEU A 45 1.95 -9.00 2.55
CA LEU A 45 2.14 -9.58 1.22
C LEU A 45 2.40 -11.09 1.28
N ALA A 46 3.25 -11.55 2.21
CA ALA A 46 3.49 -12.98 2.40
C ALA A 46 2.23 -13.70 2.87
N ALA A 47 1.48 -13.15 3.84
CA ALA A 47 0.25 -13.76 4.33
C ALA A 47 -0.85 -13.80 3.26
N TRP A 48 -0.97 -12.75 2.42
CA TRP A 48 -1.86 -12.77 1.26
C TRP A 48 -1.45 -13.85 0.25
N ALA A 49 -0.15 -13.96 -0.06
CA ALA A 49 0.39 -14.98 -0.96
C ALA A 49 0.11 -16.39 -0.43
N ASP A 50 0.37 -16.65 0.86
CA ASP A 50 0.10 -17.94 1.52
C ASP A 50 -1.38 -18.30 1.44
N LYS A 51 -2.28 -17.34 1.67
CA LYS A 51 -3.72 -17.53 1.57
C LYS A 51 -4.15 -17.91 0.15
N VAL A 52 -3.68 -17.18 -0.87
CA VAL A 52 -3.97 -17.48 -2.29
C VAL A 52 -3.43 -18.86 -2.68
N ASN A 53 -2.20 -19.19 -2.27
CA ASN A 53 -1.60 -20.49 -2.51
C ASN A 53 -2.44 -21.62 -1.91
N ALA A 54 -2.87 -21.47 -0.65
CA ALA A 54 -3.70 -22.46 0.04
C ALA A 54 -5.07 -22.64 -0.63
N GLU A 55 -5.76 -21.55 -0.98
CA GLU A 55 -7.09 -21.58 -1.60
C GLU A 55 -7.08 -22.07 -3.04
N SER A 56 -5.93 -21.98 -3.74
CA SER A 56 -5.77 -22.49 -5.11
C SER A 56 -5.63 -24.02 -5.20
N ASN A 57 -5.55 -24.73 -4.05
CA ASN A 57 -5.37 -26.20 -3.99
C ASN A 57 -4.17 -26.68 -4.86
N GLY A 58 -3.07 -25.91 -4.86
CA GLY A 58 -1.85 -26.21 -5.62
C GLY A 58 -1.86 -25.71 -7.07
N GLY A 59 -2.91 -24.99 -7.50
CA GLY A 59 -2.97 -24.39 -8.84
C GLY A 59 -2.12 -23.13 -9.00
N LEU A 60 -1.90 -22.38 -7.91
CA LEU A 60 -1.05 -21.18 -7.88
C LEU A 60 0.10 -21.34 -6.88
N GLU A 61 1.24 -20.76 -7.22
CA GLU A 61 2.40 -20.56 -6.33
C GLU A 61 2.82 -19.08 -6.40
N VAL A 62 2.29 -18.25 -5.50
CA VAL A 62 2.70 -16.84 -5.39
C VAL A 62 3.98 -16.75 -4.58
N LYS A 63 5.06 -16.23 -5.20
CA LYS A 63 6.38 -16.04 -4.57
C LYS A 63 6.66 -14.55 -4.37
N VAL A 64 6.99 -14.17 -3.12
CA VAL A 64 7.29 -12.77 -2.78
C VAL A 64 8.77 -12.45 -3.02
N PHE A 65 9.04 -11.47 -3.88
CA PHE A 65 10.36 -10.93 -4.19
C PHE A 65 10.51 -9.57 -3.51
N ALA A 66 11.03 -9.58 -2.30
CA ALA A 66 11.16 -8.40 -1.46
C ALA A 66 12.48 -7.63 -1.67
N GLY A 67 12.59 -6.43 -1.09
CA GLY A 67 13.82 -5.60 -1.12
C GLY A 67 14.13 -4.97 -2.46
N GLY A 68 13.15 -4.88 -3.37
CA GLY A 68 13.36 -4.29 -4.69
C GLY A 68 14.18 -5.14 -5.66
N THR A 69 14.28 -6.45 -5.42
CA THR A 69 15.10 -7.38 -6.23
C THR A 69 14.66 -7.45 -7.70
N LEU A 70 13.38 -7.26 -8.00
CA LEU A 70 12.86 -7.19 -9.37
C LEU A 70 12.75 -5.75 -9.89
N GLY A 71 12.86 -4.76 -9.03
CA GLY A 71 12.79 -3.33 -9.40
C GLY A 71 12.66 -2.44 -8.17
N GLY A 72 13.30 -1.28 -8.19
CA GLY A 72 13.22 -0.27 -7.12
C GLY A 72 11.84 0.38 -7.02
N PRO A 73 11.59 1.21 -5.96
CA PRO A 73 10.26 1.74 -5.65
C PRO A 73 9.54 2.43 -6.81
N PRO A 74 10.16 3.32 -7.61
CA PRO A 74 9.48 3.98 -8.73
C PRO A 74 9.20 3.06 -9.91
N LYS A 75 9.77 1.84 -9.94
CA LYS A 75 9.65 0.89 -11.05
C LYS A 75 8.57 -0.18 -10.84
N GLN A 76 7.94 -0.22 -9.69
CA GLN A 76 6.99 -1.29 -9.33
C GLN A 76 5.80 -1.40 -10.31
N TYR A 77 5.29 -0.29 -10.80
CA TYR A 77 4.24 -0.27 -11.83
C TYR A 77 4.77 -0.78 -13.19
N ASP A 78 5.92 -0.26 -13.62
CA ASP A 78 6.50 -0.60 -14.93
C ASP A 78 6.85 -2.09 -15.04
N ILE A 79 7.39 -2.70 -13.96
CA ILE A 79 7.76 -4.12 -13.97
C ILE A 79 6.53 -5.04 -14.07
N VAL A 80 5.38 -4.63 -13.53
CA VAL A 80 4.11 -5.36 -13.70
C VAL A 80 3.58 -5.17 -15.12
N LYS A 81 3.51 -3.94 -15.61
CA LYS A 81 3.06 -3.67 -16.99
C LYS A 81 3.92 -4.40 -18.02
N GLY A 82 5.22 -4.49 -17.79
CA GLY A 82 6.18 -5.19 -18.66
C GLY A 82 6.30 -6.69 -18.45
N GLY A 83 5.56 -7.28 -17.50
CA GLY A 83 5.58 -8.73 -17.22
C GLY A 83 6.88 -9.24 -16.59
N VAL A 84 7.71 -8.37 -16.01
CA VAL A 84 8.89 -8.79 -15.22
C VAL A 84 8.47 -9.39 -13.88
N ALA A 85 7.43 -8.80 -13.28
CA ALA A 85 6.69 -9.37 -12.17
C ALA A 85 5.22 -9.53 -12.57
N ASP A 86 4.54 -10.53 -12.03
CA ASP A 86 3.12 -10.74 -12.29
C ASP A 86 2.26 -9.86 -11.39
N ILE A 87 2.72 -9.61 -10.16
CA ILE A 87 2.05 -8.80 -9.15
C ILE A 87 3.08 -7.85 -8.53
N SER A 88 2.67 -6.65 -8.14
CA SER A 88 3.51 -5.78 -7.30
C SER A 88 2.71 -4.95 -6.32
N TRP A 89 3.33 -4.69 -5.18
CA TRP A 89 2.87 -3.70 -4.23
C TRP A 89 3.59 -2.37 -4.51
N THR A 90 2.81 -1.34 -4.80
CA THR A 90 3.33 -0.05 -5.27
C THR A 90 2.75 1.14 -4.52
N VAL A 91 3.55 2.19 -4.35
CA VAL A 91 3.09 3.52 -3.90
C VAL A 91 2.60 4.27 -5.12
N LEU A 92 1.30 4.58 -5.20
CA LEU A 92 0.72 5.24 -6.37
C LEU A 92 1.31 6.64 -6.60
N GLY A 93 1.63 7.36 -5.52
CA GLY A 93 2.26 8.67 -5.56
C GLY A 93 3.67 8.71 -6.18
N TYR A 94 4.35 7.55 -6.34
CA TYR A 94 5.65 7.48 -7.03
C TYR A 94 5.52 7.51 -8.55
N ILE A 95 4.32 7.22 -9.08
CA ILE A 95 4.05 7.11 -10.51
C ILE A 95 3.36 8.39 -10.96
N GLY A 96 4.18 9.38 -11.30
CA GLY A 96 3.70 10.74 -11.57
C GLY A 96 2.58 10.81 -12.61
N GLY A 97 1.42 11.31 -12.20
CA GLY A 97 0.29 11.62 -13.07
C GLY A 97 -0.57 10.45 -13.54
N GLN A 98 -0.21 9.20 -13.20
CA GLN A 98 -0.97 8.02 -13.60
C GLN A 98 -2.25 7.81 -12.75
N PHE A 99 -2.19 8.13 -11.45
CA PHE A 99 -3.25 7.89 -10.48
C PHE A 99 -3.75 9.21 -9.84
N PRO A 100 -4.31 10.13 -10.63
CA PRO A 100 -4.67 11.45 -10.13
C PRO A 100 -5.86 11.44 -9.17
N LEU A 101 -6.91 10.62 -9.42
CA LEU A 101 -8.11 10.56 -8.58
C LEU A 101 -7.84 9.79 -7.27
N SER A 102 -7.06 8.70 -7.30
CA SER A 102 -6.66 7.97 -6.09
C SER A 102 -5.89 8.86 -5.11
N SER A 103 -5.27 9.95 -5.56
CA SER A 103 -4.58 10.91 -4.70
C SER A 103 -5.52 11.73 -3.80
N VAL A 104 -6.83 11.65 -3.98
CA VAL A 104 -7.83 12.31 -3.11
C VAL A 104 -7.59 12.02 -1.64
N ILE A 105 -7.21 10.78 -1.30
CA ILE A 105 -6.97 10.37 0.09
C ILE A 105 -5.76 11.06 0.70
N GLU A 106 -4.83 11.56 -0.12
CA GLU A 106 -3.65 12.30 0.34
C GLU A 106 -3.92 13.77 0.68
N LEU A 107 -5.15 14.28 0.42
CA LEU A 107 -5.51 15.65 0.77
C LEU A 107 -5.32 15.91 2.27
N PRO A 108 -4.89 17.14 2.65
CA PRO A 108 -4.58 17.44 4.03
C PRO A 108 -5.75 17.15 4.97
N PHE A 109 -5.49 16.45 6.07
CA PHE A 109 -6.45 16.14 7.15
C PHE A 109 -7.70 15.36 6.71
N LEU A 110 -7.71 14.75 5.50
CA LEU A 110 -8.90 14.06 4.99
C LEU A 110 -9.18 12.76 5.76
N THR A 111 -8.17 11.97 6.09
CA THR A 111 -8.32 10.73 6.85
C THR A 111 -7.18 10.51 7.83
N ARG A 112 -7.47 9.83 8.96
CA ARG A 112 -6.50 9.54 10.02
C ARG A 112 -6.03 8.10 10.02
N THR A 113 -6.90 7.17 9.64
CA THR A 113 -6.69 5.73 9.75
C THR A 113 -6.48 5.09 8.38
N SER A 114 -5.73 4.00 8.36
CA SER A 114 -5.64 3.15 7.17
C SER A 114 -7.01 2.57 6.82
N ALA A 115 -7.81 2.19 7.82
CA ALA A 115 -9.14 1.62 7.64
C ALA A 115 -10.06 2.55 6.85
N ALA A 116 -10.19 3.82 7.25
CA ALA A 116 -11.05 4.79 6.59
C ALA A 116 -10.59 5.09 5.16
N GLY A 117 -9.29 5.37 4.96
CA GLY A 117 -8.74 5.67 3.64
C GLY A 117 -8.81 4.48 2.68
N SER A 118 -8.52 3.27 3.15
CA SER A 118 -8.57 2.05 2.33
C SER A 118 -10.00 1.71 1.92
N LYS A 119 -10.97 1.84 2.84
CA LYS A 119 -12.38 1.64 2.52
C LYS A 119 -12.86 2.64 1.48
N ALA A 120 -12.50 3.92 1.62
CA ALA A 120 -12.85 4.93 0.63
C ALA A 120 -12.28 4.61 -0.75
N LEU A 121 -10.99 4.25 -0.85
CA LEU A 121 -10.34 3.90 -2.12
C LEU A 121 -10.99 2.71 -2.82
N ASN A 122 -11.24 1.61 -2.11
CA ASN A 122 -11.88 0.43 -2.71
C ASN A 122 -13.33 0.71 -3.10
N THR A 123 -14.09 1.50 -2.30
CA THR A 123 -15.44 1.94 -2.67
C THR A 123 -15.43 2.80 -3.94
N LEU A 124 -14.50 3.76 -4.05
CA LEU A 124 -14.35 4.57 -5.26
C LEU A 124 -14.04 3.73 -6.50
N TYR A 125 -13.23 2.69 -6.33
CA TYR A 125 -12.95 1.74 -7.41
C TYR A 125 -14.17 0.91 -7.78
N ASP A 126 -14.86 0.32 -6.82
CA ASP A 126 -16.06 -0.52 -7.06
C ASP A 126 -17.22 0.27 -7.70
N GLU A 127 -17.30 1.57 -7.42
CA GLU A 127 -18.27 2.49 -8.03
C GLU A 127 -17.81 3.07 -9.38
N GLY A 128 -16.64 2.65 -9.90
CA GLY A 128 -16.14 3.01 -11.24
C GLY A 128 -15.45 4.37 -11.35
N TYR A 129 -15.27 5.11 -10.24
CA TYR A 129 -14.59 6.41 -10.29
C TYR A 129 -13.12 6.30 -10.71
N LEU A 130 -12.47 5.17 -10.42
CA LEU A 130 -11.04 4.95 -10.65
C LEU A 130 -10.73 4.12 -11.91
N ASP A 131 -11.73 3.71 -12.70
CA ASP A 131 -11.57 2.80 -13.85
C ASP A 131 -10.52 3.29 -14.84
N LYS A 132 -10.54 4.60 -15.16
CA LYS A 132 -9.62 5.17 -16.16
C LYS A 132 -8.16 5.09 -15.72
N GLU A 133 -7.87 5.31 -14.44
CA GLU A 133 -6.49 5.29 -13.95
C GLU A 133 -5.99 3.87 -13.67
N MET A 134 -6.90 2.90 -13.48
CA MET A 134 -6.58 1.48 -13.29
C MET A 134 -6.58 0.69 -14.60
N ALA A 135 -6.86 1.32 -15.75
CA ALA A 135 -6.93 0.63 -17.03
C ALA A 135 -5.60 -0.05 -17.41
N GLY A 136 -5.71 -1.29 -17.87
CA GLY A 136 -4.57 -2.12 -18.32
C GLY A 136 -3.77 -2.73 -17.19
N ILE A 137 -4.33 -2.77 -15.97
CA ILE A 137 -3.86 -3.59 -14.84
C ILE A 137 -5.07 -4.29 -14.20
N LYS A 138 -4.85 -5.46 -13.65
CA LYS A 138 -5.80 -6.07 -12.70
C LYS A 138 -5.50 -5.52 -11.31
N LEU A 139 -6.42 -4.76 -10.75
CA LEU A 139 -6.32 -4.32 -9.37
C LEU A 139 -6.68 -5.49 -8.43
N ILE A 140 -5.77 -5.84 -7.53
CA ILE A 140 -6.06 -6.76 -6.43
C ILE A 140 -6.66 -5.98 -5.26
N GLY A 141 -6.13 -4.80 -4.94
CA GLY A 141 -6.78 -3.93 -3.97
C GLY A 141 -5.97 -2.68 -3.67
N LEU A 142 -6.66 -1.72 -3.08
CA LEU A 142 -6.09 -0.45 -2.66
C LEU A 142 -6.02 -0.39 -1.13
N HIS A 143 -5.01 0.27 -0.62
CA HIS A 143 -4.98 0.68 0.77
C HIS A 143 -4.27 2.02 0.96
N SER A 144 -4.55 2.68 2.06
CA SER A 144 -3.78 3.84 2.52
C SER A 144 -2.94 3.49 3.74
N ASN A 145 -1.97 4.32 4.05
CA ASN A 145 -1.35 4.32 5.38
C ASN A 145 -2.22 5.13 6.37
N PRO A 146 -2.01 4.95 7.68
CA PRO A 146 -2.42 5.92 8.68
C PRO A 146 -1.81 7.29 8.38
N ALA A 147 -2.43 8.35 8.89
CA ALA A 147 -1.95 9.70 8.67
C ALA A 147 -0.48 9.87 9.09
N TYR A 148 0.23 10.68 8.31
CA TYR A 148 1.64 10.96 8.50
C TYR A 148 1.86 11.96 9.63
N GLN A 149 2.91 11.68 10.39
CA GLN A 149 3.47 12.55 11.41
C GLN A 149 4.81 13.10 10.91
N PHE A 150 5.30 14.16 11.50
CA PHE A 150 6.64 14.65 11.19
C PHE A 150 7.68 14.01 12.09
N HIS A 151 8.67 13.36 11.49
CA HIS A 151 9.78 12.71 12.17
C HIS A 151 11.07 13.45 11.80
N MET A 152 11.65 14.09 12.79
CA MET A 152 12.77 15.01 12.63
C MET A 152 14.05 14.45 13.26
N LYS A 153 15.19 14.73 12.62
CA LYS A 153 16.50 14.27 13.09
C LYS A 153 16.97 15.04 14.31
N ASP A 154 17.20 16.34 14.16
CA ASP A 154 17.90 17.16 15.16
C ASP A 154 17.05 18.35 15.66
N THR A 155 15.98 18.72 14.94
CA THR A 155 15.16 19.90 15.24
C THR A 155 13.70 19.49 15.45
N GLN A 156 13.11 19.84 16.57
CA GLN A 156 11.68 19.67 16.79
C GLN A 156 10.91 20.71 15.96
N VAL A 157 9.88 20.29 15.25
CA VAL A 157 8.93 21.18 14.55
C VAL A 157 7.59 21.06 15.26
N MET A 158 7.04 22.18 15.69
CA MET A 158 5.73 22.27 16.35
C MET A 158 4.76 23.06 15.52
N ASN A 159 5.17 24.24 15.02
CA ASN A 159 4.34 25.17 14.29
C ASN A 159 4.64 25.12 12.80
N PRO A 160 3.71 25.55 11.94
CA PRO A 160 3.94 25.63 10.50
C PRO A 160 5.20 26.41 10.11
N GLY A 161 5.51 27.49 10.84
CA GLY A 161 6.68 28.33 10.58
C GLY A 161 8.04 27.66 10.82
N ASP A 162 8.08 26.59 11.61
CA ASP A 162 9.31 25.87 11.96
C ASP A 162 9.91 25.12 10.77
N PHE A 163 9.13 24.89 9.70
CA PHE A 163 9.58 24.20 8.50
C PHE A 163 10.44 25.05 7.56
N LYS A 164 10.49 26.36 7.78
CA LYS A 164 11.18 27.26 6.88
C LYS A 164 12.68 26.90 6.74
N GLY A 165 13.07 26.59 5.52
CA GLY A 165 14.45 26.23 5.18
C GLY A 165 14.84 24.79 5.47
N LEU A 166 14.00 23.97 6.10
CA LEU A 166 14.26 22.57 6.32
C LEU A 166 14.12 21.75 5.02
N LYS A 167 14.97 20.75 4.87
CA LYS A 167 14.93 19.78 3.76
C LYS A 167 14.11 18.58 4.19
N MET A 168 12.90 18.46 3.64
CA MET A 168 11.94 17.43 3.99
C MET A 168 11.75 16.43 2.85
N ARG A 169 11.61 15.14 3.20
CA ARG A 169 11.29 14.12 2.22
C ARG A 169 9.93 14.35 1.57
N VAL A 170 9.87 14.20 0.24
CA VAL A 170 8.62 14.27 -0.54
C VAL A 170 8.25 12.87 -1.06
N PRO A 171 7.16 12.24 -0.52
CA PRO A 171 6.66 10.95 -0.99
C PRO A 171 5.71 11.05 -2.20
N SER A 172 5.02 12.18 -2.38
CA SER A 172 4.02 12.38 -3.44
C SER A 172 3.90 13.85 -3.82
N LYS A 173 3.11 14.13 -4.86
CA LYS A 173 2.86 15.51 -5.32
C LYS A 173 2.16 16.33 -4.23
N ILE A 174 1.09 15.79 -3.63
CA ILE A 174 0.32 16.49 -2.58
C ILE A 174 1.21 16.77 -1.36
N ALA A 175 1.95 15.77 -0.88
CA ALA A 175 2.89 15.99 0.22
C ALA A 175 3.97 17.04 -0.12
N GLY A 176 4.42 17.10 -1.36
CA GLY A 176 5.33 18.13 -1.84
C GLY A 176 4.71 19.53 -1.78
N THR A 177 3.45 19.67 -2.19
CA THR A 177 2.70 20.94 -2.10
C THR A 177 2.49 21.36 -0.64
N ILE A 178 2.15 20.41 0.25
CA ILE A 178 2.03 20.67 1.70
C ILE A 178 3.34 21.26 2.23
N LEU A 179 4.46 20.58 2.01
CA LEU A 179 5.77 21.00 2.51
C LEU A 179 6.20 22.36 1.94
N ALA A 180 5.92 22.62 0.67
CA ALA A 180 6.21 23.90 0.05
C ALA A 180 5.40 25.05 0.68
N LYS A 181 4.10 24.85 0.97
CA LYS A 181 3.26 25.85 1.67
C LYS A 181 3.73 26.10 3.11
N LEU A 182 4.35 25.10 3.75
CA LEU A 182 4.99 25.26 5.07
C LEU A 182 6.39 25.90 4.98
N GLY A 183 6.91 26.20 3.79
CA GLY A 183 8.21 26.84 3.58
C GLY A 183 9.40 25.88 3.61
N ALA A 184 9.17 24.57 3.60
CA ALA A 184 10.22 23.57 3.51
C ALA A 184 10.72 23.38 2.07
N THR A 185 11.98 22.94 1.94
CA THR A 185 12.52 22.44 0.68
C THR A 185 12.23 20.96 0.53
N GLY A 186 11.42 20.60 -0.45
CA GLY A 186 11.07 19.20 -0.73
C GLY A 186 12.18 18.47 -1.46
N VAL A 187 12.60 17.30 -0.96
CA VAL A 187 13.58 16.42 -1.60
C VAL A 187 12.93 15.06 -1.88
N LYS A 188 12.94 14.65 -3.15
CA LYS A 188 12.39 13.35 -3.56
C LYS A 188 13.36 12.22 -3.18
N VAL A 189 12.98 11.45 -2.16
CA VAL A 189 13.71 10.26 -1.72
C VAL A 189 12.72 9.11 -1.56
N PRO A 190 12.87 7.98 -2.26
CA PRO A 190 12.09 6.79 -2.02
C PRO A 190 12.25 6.27 -0.58
N ALA A 191 11.21 5.61 -0.06
CA ALA A 191 11.15 5.21 1.35
C ALA A 191 12.40 4.46 1.85
N PRO A 192 12.95 3.45 1.15
CA PRO A 192 14.15 2.73 1.62
C PRO A 192 15.41 3.60 1.74
N GLY A 193 15.49 4.69 0.98
CA GLY A 193 16.65 5.61 1.01
C GLY A 193 16.59 6.67 2.13
N THR A 194 15.47 6.76 2.85
CA THR A 194 15.22 7.86 3.80
C THR A 194 16.18 7.85 4.98
N SER A 195 16.43 6.69 5.60
CA SER A 195 17.35 6.57 6.74
C SER A 195 18.76 7.06 6.39
N GLU A 196 19.26 6.67 5.22
CA GLU A 196 20.57 7.09 4.75
C GLU A 196 20.63 8.58 4.41
N ALA A 197 19.56 9.12 3.78
CA ALA A 197 19.45 10.54 3.47
C ALA A 197 19.43 11.42 4.73
N LEU A 198 18.73 10.99 5.79
CA LEU A 198 18.75 11.64 7.11
C LEU A 198 20.13 11.56 7.75
N ARG A 199 20.78 10.39 7.73
CA ARG A 199 22.12 10.21 8.29
C ARG A 199 23.15 11.12 7.63
N LYS A 200 23.07 11.28 6.32
CA LYS A 200 23.98 12.15 5.54
C LYS A 200 23.62 13.65 5.57
N GLY A 201 22.52 14.04 6.21
CA GLY A 201 22.07 15.45 6.24
C GLY A 201 21.54 15.95 4.89
N VAL A 202 21.16 15.04 3.97
CA VAL A 202 20.40 15.37 2.76
C VAL A 202 18.97 15.75 3.13
N LEU A 203 18.44 15.16 4.19
CA LEU A 203 17.15 15.47 4.80
C LEU A 203 17.33 15.88 6.25
N ASP A 204 16.50 16.81 6.71
CA ASP A 204 16.37 17.19 8.11
C ASP A 204 15.22 16.43 8.79
N GLY A 205 14.22 15.99 7.99
CA GLY A 205 13.08 15.23 8.47
C GLY A 205 12.27 14.58 7.34
N THR A 206 11.23 13.87 7.75
CA THR A 206 10.35 13.13 6.85
C THR A 206 8.92 13.03 7.39
N PRO A 207 7.88 13.22 6.54
CA PRO A 207 6.55 12.78 6.87
C PRO A 207 6.42 11.28 6.64
N PHE A 208 5.95 10.54 7.66
CA PHE A 208 5.68 9.11 7.61
C PHE A 208 4.66 8.69 8.68
N PRO A 209 4.01 7.52 8.56
CA PRO A 209 3.35 6.87 9.67
C PRO A 209 4.38 6.15 10.55
N TYR A 210 4.03 5.80 11.78
CA TYR A 210 4.94 5.06 12.66
C TYR A 210 5.31 3.67 12.11
N THR A 211 4.44 3.01 11.34
CA THR A 211 4.78 1.74 10.67
C THR A 211 6.05 1.84 9.84
N ALA A 212 6.27 2.96 9.14
CA ALA A 212 7.47 3.18 8.33
C ALA A 212 8.72 3.41 9.19
N ILE A 213 8.58 3.91 10.42
CA ILE A 213 9.71 4.08 11.34
C ILE A 213 10.40 2.74 11.57
N GLY A 214 9.63 1.68 11.89
CA GLY A 214 10.16 0.33 12.08
C GLY A 214 10.66 -0.30 10.78
N SER A 215 9.89 -0.20 9.69
CA SER A 215 10.23 -0.79 8.40
C SER A 215 11.58 -0.33 7.86
N PHE A 216 11.89 0.97 8.01
CA PHE A 216 13.09 1.59 7.45
C PHE A 216 14.11 2.02 8.50
N LYS A 217 13.96 1.57 9.76
CA LYS A 217 14.86 1.87 10.88
C LYS A 217 15.10 3.36 11.07
N LEU A 218 14.04 4.15 10.97
CA LEU A 218 14.13 5.60 11.07
C LEU A 218 14.31 6.05 12.53
N GLN A 219 13.93 5.23 13.51
CA GLN A 219 14.22 5.47 14.93
C GLN A 219 15.73 5.62 15.21
N ASP A 220 16.59 5.05 14.37
CA ASP A 220 18.04 5.17 14.55
C ASP A 220 18.60 6.54 14.12
N VAL A 221 17.77 7.36 13.45
CA VAL A 221 18.20 8.61 12.81
C VAL A 221 17.22 9.77 13.02
N THR A 222 16.11 9.56 13.72
CA THR A 222 15.15 10.61 14.10
C THR A 222 14.94 10.60 15.62
N LYS A 223 14.66 11.75 16.21
CA LYS A 223 14.45 11.89 17.66
C LYS A 223 13.17 12.60 18.03
N TYR A 224 12.70 13.50 17.19
CA TYR A 224 11.50 14.31 17.44
C TYR A 224 10.38 13.88 16.53
N HIS A 225 9.22 13.62 17.14
CA HIS A 225 8.05 13.12 16.43
C HIS A 225 6.86 14.02 16.77
N THR A 226 6.38 14.80 15.79
CA THR A 226 5.25 15.71 16.01
C THR A 226 4.03 15.16 15.33
N GLU A 227 3.00 14.88 16.12
CA GLU A 227 1.73 14.33 15.65
C GLU A 227 0.81 15.46 15.20
N VAL A 228 0.55 15.48 13.89
CA VAL A 228 -0.29 16.46 13.20
C VAL A 228 -1.38 15.78 12.38
N ASN A 229 -1.19 14.54 11.97
CA ASN A 229 -2.07 13.79 11.06
C ASN A 229 -2.27 14.53 9.72
N ILE A 230 -1.17 14.93 9.08
CA ILE A 230 -1.16 15.94 8.02
C ILE A 230 -1.66 15.45 6.66
N THR A 231 -1.32 14.22 6.28
CA THR A 231 -1.62 13.57 4.99
C THR A 231 -1.33 12.08 5.12
N ASN A 232 -1.45 11.32 4.04
CA ASN A 232 -1.03 9.92 3.98
C ASN A 232 -0.46 9.57 2.61
N ALA A 233 -0.38 8.28 2.26
CA ALA A 233 -0.08 7.82 0.91
C ALA A 233 -1.02 6.67 0.52
N THR A 234 -1.24 6.57 -0.79
CA THR A 234 -2.07 5.55 -1.42
C THR A 234 -1.20 4.45 -2.01
N PHE A 235 -1.62 3.22 -1.80
CA PHE A 235 -0.92 2.02 -2.28
C PHE A 235 -1.87 1.12 -3.06
N GLY A 236 -1.30 0.42 -4.06
CA GLY A 236 -2.01 -0.61 -4.80
C GLY A 236 -1.25 -1.93 -4.78
N LEU A 237 -1.97 -3.03 -4.57
CA LEU A 237 -1.54 -4.36 -4.97
C LEU A 237 -2.13 -4.60 -6.35
N ILE A 238 -1.25 -4.58 -7.36
CA ILE A 238 -1.63 -4.61 -8.78
C ILE A 238 -1.05 -5.86 -9.45
N MET A 239 -1.77 -6.39 -10.43
CA MET A 239 -1.35 -7.55 -11.22
C MET A 239 -1.33 -7.21 -12.72
N ASN A 240 -0.44 -7.84 -13.45
CA ASN A 240 -0.40 -7.78 -14.90
C ASN A 240 -1.72 -8.32 -15.46
N GLU A 241 -2.42 -7.52 -16.28
CA GLU A 241 -3.74 -7.84 -16.81
C GLU A 241 -3.71 -9.07 -17.73
N ASP A 242 -2.71 -9.18 -18.60
CA ASP A 242 -2.57 -10.32 -19.52
C ASP A 242 -2.30 -11.61 -18.75
N LYS A 243 -1.46 -11.54 -17.70
CA LYS A 243 -1.20 -12.68 -16.82
C LYS A 243 -2.46 -13.14 -16.10
N TYR A 244 -3.25 -12.20 -15.53
CA TYR A 244 -4.54 -12.51 -14.92
C TYR A 244 -5.50 -13.14 -15.94
N ASN A 245 -5.61 -12.56 -17.13
CA ASN A 245 -6.50 -13.07 -18.18
C ASN A 245 -6.12 -14.46 -18.66
N SER A 246 -4.83 -14.82 -18.59
CA SER A 246 -4.33 -16.15 -18.97
C SER A 246 -4.60 -17.25 -17.94
N LEU A 247 -5.00 -16.91 -16.72
CA LEU A 247 -5.31 -17.89 -15.69
C LEU A 247 -6.60 -18.67 -16.00
N PRO A 248 -6.70 -19.95 -15.62
CA PRO A 248 -7.97 -20.68 -15.56
C PRO A 248 -9.02 -19.96 -14.70
N ASP A 249 -10.31 -20.14 -15.04
CA ASP A 249 -11.39 -19.40 -14.38
C ASP A 249 -11.55 -19.70 -12.89
N ASP A 250 -11.23 -20.90 -12.45
CA ASP A 250 -11.20 -21.28 -11.03
C ASP A 250 -10.07 -20.56 -10.28
N LEU A 251 -8.90 -20.39 -10.90
CA LEU A 251 -7.78 -19.66 -10.31
C LEU A 251 -7.99 -18.14 -10.35
N LYS A 252 -8.67 -17.59 -11.38
CA LYS A 252 -9.13 -16.19 -11.37
C LYS A 252 -10.04 -15.94 -10.17
N LYS A 253 -10.98 -16.85 -9.90
CA LYS A 253 -11.88 -16.73 -8.73
C LYS A 253 -11.12 -16.70 -7.40
N VAL A 254 -10.02 -17.46 -7.27
CA VAL A 254 -9.17 -17.40 -6.07
C VAL A 254 -8.57 -16.01 -5.91
N ILE A 255 -8.05 -15.41 -6.99
CA ILE A 255 -7.51 -14.03 -6.95
C ILE A 255 -8.65 -13.05 -6.60
N ASP A 256 -9.80 -13.13 -7.27
CA ASP A 256 -10.92 -12.22 -7.06
C ASP A 256 -11.49 -12.28 -5.63
N ASN A 257 -11.62 -13.50 -5.07
CA ASN A 257 -12.07 -13.70 -3.69
C ASN A 257 -11.12 -13.09 -2.65
N ASN A 258 -9.87 -12.83 -3.02
CA ASN A 258 -8.84 -12.23 -2.19
C ASN A 258 -8.49 -10.80 -2.64
N SER A 259 -9.42 -10.13 -3.35
CA SER A 259 -9.24 -8.79 -3.91
C SER A 259 -10.24 -7.77 -3.33
N GLY A 260 -10.12 -6.51 -3.75
CA GLY A 260 -11.01 -5.42 -3.37
C GLY A 260 -11.02 -5.17 -1.86
N HIS A 261 -12.21 -5.02 -1.30
CA HIS A 261 -12.42 -4.82 0.13
C HIS A 261 -11.86 -5.95 1.00
N VAL A 262 -11.88 -7.22 0.50
CA VAL A 262 -11.32 -8.36 1.24
C VAL A 262 -9.84 -8.15 1.55
N PHE A 263 -9.06 -7.70 0.57
CA PHE A 263 -7.65 -7.35 0.78
C PHE A 263 -7.51 -6.03 1.54
N GLY A 264 -8.19 -4.98 1.08
CA GLY A 264 -8.01 -3.61 1.58
C GLY A 264 -8.36 -3.46 3.05
N ASP A 265 -9.53 -3.95 3.49
CA ASP A 265 -10.00 -3.83 4.87
C ASP A 265 -9.16 -4.69 5.83
N TRP A 266 -8.80 -5.91 5.40
CA TRP A 266 -7.92 -6.79 6.18
C TRP A 266 -6.51 -6.17 6.36
N ALA A 267 -5.88 -5.72 5.28
CA ALA A 267 -4.56 -5.10 5.34
C ALA A 267 -4.58 -3.83 6.19
N ALA A 268 -5.61 -2.99 6.02
CA ALA A 268 -5.75 -1.73 6.75
C ALA A 268 -5.86 -1.93 8.27
N GLY A 269 -6.65 -2.90 8.73
CA GLY A 269 -6.76 -3.21 10.16
C GLY A 269 -5.42 -3.63 10.78
N LEU A 270 -4.64 -4.45 10.07
CA LEU A 270 -3.30 -4.84 10.52
C LEU A 270 -2.31 -3.67 10.49
N ILE A 271 -2.41 -2.79 9.49
CA ILE A 271 -1.54 -1.60 9.37
C ILE A 271 -1.82 -0.62 10.52
N ASP A 272 -3.09 -0.35 10.85
CA ASP A 272 -3.46 0.53 11.98
C ASP A 272 -2.97 -0.04 13.31
N ALA A 273 -3.16 -1.34 13.54
CA ALA A 273 -2.65 -2.02 14.74
C ALA A 273 -1.12 -1.94 14.85
N GLN A 274 -0.41 -2.18 13.74
CA GLN A 274 1.05 -2.06 13.71
C GLN A 274 1.51 -0.61 13.93
N ASN A 275 0.78 0.37 13.40
CA ASN A 275 1.08 1.79 13.60
C ASN A 275 1.01 2.18 15.08
N ALA A 276 -0.04 1.75 15.77
CA ALA A 276 -0.18 1.97 17.21
C ALA A 276 0.93 1.28 18.02
N LYS A 277 1.26 0.04 17.65
CA LYS A 277 2.37 -0.70 18.28
C LYS A 277 3.70 0.03 18.10
N MET A 278 4.03 0.43 16.88
CA MET A 278 5.29 1.14 16.59
C MET A 278 5.37 2.49 17.28
N LYS A 279 4.25 3.23 17.39
CA LYS A 279 4.18 4.46 18.19
C LYS A 279 4.56 4.19 19.66
N ALA A 280 3.99 3.15 20.28
CA ALA A 280 4.30 2.77 21.64
C ALA A 280 5.78 2.36 21.81
N GLU A 281 6.34 1.61 20.85
CA GLU A 281 7.76 1.25 20.86
C GLU A 281 8.65 2.50 20.79
N VAL A 282 8.38 3.44 19.87
CA VAL A 282 9.15 4.69 19.75
C VAL A 282 9.05 5.54 21.02
N ALA A 283 7.86 5.60 21.64
CA ALA A 283 7.66 6.32 22.91
C ALA A 283 8.50 5.76 24.08
N GLY A 284 8.85 4.46 24.01
CA GLY A 284 9.71 3.80 25.01
C GLY A 284 11.22 3.95 24.75
N LEU A 285 11.63 4.53 23.63
CA LEU A 285 13.05 4.69 23.31
C LEU A 285 13.66 5.90 24.02
N GLU A 286 14.84 5.72 24.62
CA GLU A 286 15.57 6.80 25.26
C GLU A 286 15.97 7.88 24.24
N GLY A 287 15.76 9.14 24.59
CA GLY A 287 16.10 10.29 23.76
C GLY A 287 15.11 10.59 22.63
N HIS A 288 13.98 9.85 22.53
CA HIS A 288 12.90 10.16 21.62
C HIS A 288 11.83 11.02 22.31
N VAL A 289 11.29 11.99 21.58
CA VAL A 289 10.25 12.91 22.05
C VAL A 289 9.06 12.83 21.09
N ILE A 290 7.92 12.37 21.58
CA ILE A 290 6.65 12.42 20.86
C ILE A 290 5.83 13.58 21.41
N THR A 291 5.39 14.47 20.55
CA THR A 291 4.57 15.63 20.91
C THR A 291 3.34 15.68 20.02
N VAL A 292 2.17 15.79 20.63
CA VAL A 292 0.92 16.03 19.93
C VAL A 292 0.77 17.53 19.71
N ALA A 293 0.55 17.97 18.48
CA ALA A 293 0.32 19.38 18.20
C ALA A 293 -1.00 19.83 18.86
N PRO A 294 -1.02 20.98 19.58
CA PRO A 294 -2.24 21.54 20.15
C PRO A 294 -3.27 21.89 19.09
N ASP A 295 -4.55 21.96 19.47
CA ASP A 295 -5.66 22.21 18.54
C ASP A 295 -5.54 23.54 17.80
N ASP A 296 -5.09 24.58 18.44
CA ASP A 296 -4.85 25.91 17.84
C ASP A 296 -3.75 25.86 16.77
N VAL A 297 -2.71 25.08 16.98
CA VAL A 297 -1.65 24.81 16.00
C VAL A 297 -2.17 23.97 14.85
N ILE A 298 -3.03 22.97 15.10
CA ILE A 298 -3.68 22.19 14.03
C ILE A 298 -4.56 23.11 13.16
N GLU A 299 -5.29 24.05 13.75
CA GLU A 299 -6.09 25.00 12.99
C GLU A 299 -5.22 25.97 12.15
N GLU A 300 -4.03 26.33 12.62
CA GLU A 300 -3.06 27.09 11.82
C GLU A 300 -2.60 26.29 10.59
N TYR A 301 -2.24 25.00 10.76
CA TYR A 301 -1.92 24.10 9.65
C TYR A 301 -3.07 24.01 8.66
N LYS A 302 -4.30 23.81 9.14
CA LYS A 302 -5.49 23.71 8.28
C LYS A 302 -5.70 24.99 7.47
N SER A 303 -5.55 26.15 8.09
CA SER A 303 -5.69 27.45 7.42
C SER A 303 -4.68 27.63 6.29
N ILE A 304 -3.40 27.30 6.52
CA ILE A 304 -2.34 27.42 5.51
C ILE A 304 -2.55 26.42 4.35
N LEU A 305 -3.06 25.22 4.64
CA LEU A 305 -3.18 24.14 3.69
C LEU A 305 -4.54 24.05 2.99
N ALA A 306 -5.55 24.80 3.45
CA ALA A 306 -6.89 24.83 2.86
C ALA A 306 -6.91 25.02 1.33
N PRO A 307 -6.04 25.85 0.72
CA PRO A 307 -6.04 26.03 -0.74
C PRO A 307 -5.70 24.75 -1.54
N ILE A 308 -5.06 23.74 -0.93
CA ILE A 308 -4.61 22.53 -1.64
C ILE A 308 -5.77 21.74 -2.21
N GLU A 309 -6.90 21.70 -1.52
CA GLU A 309 -8.10 21.02 -2.01
C GLU A 309 -8.63 21.66 -3.29
N ALA A 310 -8.76 22.99 -3.31
CA ALA A 310 -9.19 23.70 -4.50
C ALA A 310 -8.19 23.58 -5.66
N GLU A 311 -6.88 23.58 -5.36
CA GLU A 311 -5.83 23.34 -6.36
C GLU A 311 -5.94 21.94 -6.95
N TRP A 312 -6.23 20.93 -6.13
CA TRP A 312 -6.44 19.55 -6.57
C TRP A 312 -7.70 19.43 -7.46
N LEU A 313 -8.82 20.01 -7.04
CA LEU A 313 -10.06 20.03 -7.83
C LEU A 313 -9.86 20.68 -9.20
N GLU A 314 -9.18 21.82 -9.27
CA GLU A 314 -8.86 22.49 -10.53
C GLU A 314 -7.94 21.64 -11.41
N GLU A 315 -6.97 20.94 -10.83
CA GLU A 315 -6.13 19.98 -11.56
C GLU A 315 -6.96 18.83 -12.14
N MET A 316 -7.89 18.25 -11.36
CA MET A 316 -8.76 17.18 -11.86
C MET A 316 -9.63 17.65 -13.00
N LYS A 317 -10.24 18.83 -12.87
CA LYS A 317 -11.02 19.48 -13.92
C LYS A 317 -10.18 19.73 -15.19
N GLY A 318 -8.95 20.20 -15.03
CA GLY A 318 -8.02 20.42 -16.14
C GLY A 318 -7.65 19.13 -16.89
N LYS A 319 -7.78 17.97 -16.25
CA LYS A 319 -7.61 16.64 -16.84
C LYS A 319 -8.90 16.02 -17.38
N GLY A 320 -10.03 16.70 -17.28
CA GLY A 320 -11.35 16.17 -17.64
C GLY A 320 -11.83 15.05 -16.72
N LEU A 321 -11.45 15.10 -15.42
CA LEU A 321 -11.82 14.16 -14.38
C LEU A 321 -12.77 14.84 -13.39
N ASP A 322 -13.73 14.06 -12.85
CA ASP A 322 -14.70 14.54 -11.86
C ASP A 322 -14.13 14.44 -10.43
N GLY A 323 -13.27 15.40 -10.07
CA GLY A 323 -12.69 15.49 -8.74
C GLY A 323 -13.72 15.79 -7.66
N ASP A 324 -14.76 16.59 -7.97
CA ASP A 324 -15.80 16.94 -7.01
C ASP A 324 -16.60 15.73 -6.56
N ALA A 325 -17.03 14.88 -7.49
CA ALA A 325 -17.75 13.65 -7.18
C ALA A 325 -16.88 12.68 -6.36
N VAL A 326 -15.61 12.51 -6.74
CA VAL A 326 -14.65 11.64 -6.04
C VAL A 326 -14.40 12.12 -4.62
N LEU A 327 -14.14 13.43 -4.42
CA LEU A 327 -13.89 13.99 -3.09
C LEU A 327 -15.13 13.89 -2.18
N LYS A 328 -16.31 14.20 -2.72
CA LYS A 328 -17.56 14.07 -2.00
C LYS A 328 -17.78 12.64 -1.52
N ARG A 329 -17.61 11.68 -2.43
CA ARG A 329 -17.81 10.27 -2.12
C ARG A 329 -16.78 9.74 -1.12
N ALA A 330 -15.52 10.11 -1.27
CA ALA A 330 -14.47 9.78 -0.31
C ALA A 330 -14.82 10.25 1.10
N ARG A 331 -15.27 11.50 1.26
CA ARG A 331 -15.69 12.07 2.55
C ARG A 331 -16.86 11.31 3.19
N GLU A 332 -17.88 10.95 2.39
CA GLU A 332 -19.02 10.16 2.87
C GLU A 332 -18.58 8.81 3.44
N VAL A 333 -17.70 8.10 2.73
CA VAL A 333 -17.19 6.80 3.18
C VAL A 333 -16.32 6.96 4.42
N ILE A 334 -15.38 7.90 4.42
CA ILE A 334 -14.49 8.16 5.57
C ILE A 334 -15.30 8.49 6.83
N SER A 335 -16.29 9.38 6.71
CA SER A 335 -17.16 9.73 7.84
C SER A 335 -17.95 8.55 8.40
N SER A 336 -18.23 7.53 7.59
CA SER A 336 -18.92 6.32 8.03
C SER A 336 -18.02 5.36 8.83
N VAL A 337 -16.70 5.56 8.79
CA VAL A 337 -15.71 4.71 9.48
C VAL A 337 -15.15 5.41 10.72
N ASP A 338 -14.82 6.70 10.60
CA ASP A 338 -14.18 7.51 11.66
C ASP A 338 -15.20 8.21 12.59
N GLY A 339 -16.53 8.08 12.30
CA GLY A 339 -17.65 8.73 12.98
C GLY A 339 -18.19 7.98 14.22
#